data_446436d2a33c8e95701d9606b4024093
#
_entry.id   446436d2a33c8e95701d9606b4024093
#
_cell.length_a   1.000
_cell.length_b   1.000
_cell.length_c   1.000
_cell.angle_alpha   90.00
_cell.angle_beta   90.00
_cell.angle_gamma   90.00
#
_symmetry.space_group_name_H-M   'P 1'
#
loop_
_entity.id
_entity.type
_entity.pdbx_description
1 polymer ?
#
loop_
_entity_poly.entity_id
_entity_poly.type
_entity_poly.pdbx_seq_one_letter_code
_entity_poly.pdbx_strand_id
1 'polypeptide(L)'
;MRKYIGRLYVDYFFFNVWAISITCVALASVIFMFTGFEEVFGVDIYIILWVVLGLVFLNHVIVIMLRDKYEYNTFFEITDEHFKLASTSIYTFFKLEKVAPLRNILDYTIRQNILSKKFNIYKISINTGSEKLGFYVSRKDIEQLENLLLTILE
;
A
#
# COMPACT_ATOMS: atom_id res chain seq x y z
N MET A 1 11.25 10.80 -16.93
CA MET A 1 11.72 9.86 -15.86
C MET A 1 10.62 8.86 -15.55
N ARG A 2 10.92 7.54 -15.51
CA ARG A 2 9.95 6.50 -15.14
C ARG A 2 10.52 5.64 -14.01
N LYS A 3 9.73 5.42 -12.94
CA LYS A 3 10.13 4.62 -11.77
C LYS A 3 9.03 3.63 -11.38
N TYR A 4 9.41 2.38 -11.21
CA TYR A 4 8.54 1.32 -10.73
C TYR A 4 8.53 1.31 -9.21
N ILE A 5 7.35 1.41 -8.62
CA ILE A 5 7.15 1.50 -7.17
C ILE A 5 6.34 0.34 -6.60
N GLY A 6 5.91 -0.58 -7.46
CA GLY A 6 5.05 -1.70 -7.06
C GLY A 6 5.66 -2.57 -5.98
N ARG A 7 6.97 -2.83 -6.02
CA ARG A 7 7.67 -3.64 -5.02
C ARG A 7 7.56 -3.04 -3.62
N LEU A 8 7.74 -1.72 -3.50
CA LEU A 8 7.61 -1.01 -2.21
C LEU A 8 6.21 -1.14 -1.63
N TYR A 9 5.20 -1.05 -2.49
CA TYR A 9 3.80 -1.24 -2.10
C TYR A 9 3.54 -2.65 -1.60
N VAL A 10 4.03 -3.66 -2.30
CA VAL A 10 3.85 -5.05 -1.92
C VAL A 10 4.50 -5.32 -0.58
N ASP A 11 5.77 -4.96 -0.40
CA ASP A 11 6.51 -5.21 0.83
C ASP A 11 5.88 -4.47 2.03
N TYR A 12 5.48 -3.20 1.86
CA TYR A 12 4.84 -2.40 2.91
C TYR A 12 3.43 -2.90 3.23
N PHE A 13 2.64 -3.21 2.23
CA PHE A 13 1.28 -3.72 2.38
C PHE A 13 1.29 -5.09 3.06
N PHE A 14 2.18 -5.96 2.63
CA PHE A 14 2.38 -7.29 3.19
C PHE A 14 2.64 -7.24 4.70
N PHE A 15 3.56 -6.39 5.10
CA PHE A 15 3.87 -6.21 6.52
C PHE A 15 2.66 -5.70 7.31
N ASN A 16 1.92 -4.72 6.77
CA ASN A 16 0.73 -4.19 7.44
C ASN A 16 -0.38 -5.24 7.58
N VAL A 17 -0.65 -6.00 6.53
CA VAL A 17 -1.66 -7.07 6.56
C VAL A 17 -1.27 -8.15 7.58
N TRP A 18 0.01 -8.54 7.61
CA TRP A 18 0.52 -9.47 8.60
C TRP A 18 0.35 -8.96 10.04
N ALA A 19 0.78 -7.75 10.30
CA ALA A 19 0.69 -7.14 11.63
C ALA A 19 -0.77 -7.05 12.10
N ILE A 20 -1.68 -6.60 11.23
CA ILE A 20 -3.11 -6.51 11.53
C ILE A 20 -3.70 -7.91 11.76
N SER A 21 -3.40 -8.87 10.90
CA SER A 21 -3.93 -10.24 11.01
C SER A 21 -3.50 -10.91 12.30
N ILE A 22 -2.21 -10.82 12.67
CA ILE A 22 -1.70 -11.38 13.93
C ILE A 22 -2.38 -10.69 15.12
N THR A 23 -2.54 -9.37 15.08
CA THR A 23 -3.20 -8.62 16.15
C THR A 23 -4.67 -9.02 16.28
N CYS A 24 -5.40 -9.16 15.17
CA CYS A 24 -6.79 -9.60 15.19
C CYS A 24 -6.96 -11.02 15.74
N VAL A 25 -6.08 -11.95 15.34
CA VAL A 25 -6.10 -13.32 15.86
C VAL A 25 -5.81 -13.34 17.35
N ALA A 26 -4.81 -12.57 17.81
CA ALA A 26 -4.47 -12.48 19.24
C ALA A 26 -5.64 -11.90 20.05
N LEU A 27 -6.24 -10.80 19.60
CA LEU A 27 -7.41 -10.20 20.25
C LEU A 27 -8.61 -11.14 20.28
N ALA A 28 -8.90 -11.80 19.17
CA ALA A 28 -9.99 -12.79 19.10
C ALA A 28 -9.74 -13.91 20.12
N SER A 29 -8.54 -14.47 20.18
CA SER A 29 -8.18 -15.52 21.15
C SER A 29 -8.41 -15.08 22.60
N VAL A 30 -8.03 -13.85 22.95
CA VAL A 30 -8.25 -13.29 24.28
C VAL A 30 -9.75 -13.14 24.59
N ILE A 31 -10.51 -12.55 23.67
CA ILE A 31 -11.95 -12.35 23.84
C ILE A 31 -12.65 -13.71 24.08
N PHE A 32 -12.30 -14.69 23.27
CA PHE A 32 -12.89 -16.02 23.36
C PHE A 32 -12.57 -16.75 24.69
N MET A 33 -11.36 -16.58 25.22
CA MET A 33 -10.99 -17.15 26.53
C MET A 33 -11.85 -16.59 27.67
N PHE A 34 -12.31 -15.32 27.55
CA PHE A 34 -13.08 -14.68 28.63
C PHE A 34 -14.60 -14.81 28.47
N THR A 35 -15.11 -15.11 27.26
CA THR A 35 -16.57 -15.08 27.01
C THR A 35 -17.27 -16.44 27.13
N GLY A 36 -16.55 -17.57 27.31
CA GLY A 36 -17.14 -18.89 27.30
C GLY A 36 -17.89 -19.20 25.99
N PHE A 37 -17.41 -18.69 24.86
CA PHE A 37 -18.07 -18.76 23.56
C PHE A 37 -18.40 -20.17 23.10
N GLU A 38 -17.60 -21.16 23.49
CA GLU A 38 -17.87 -22.58 23.20
C GLU A 38 -19.17 -23.10 23.86
N GLU A 39 -19.44 -22.64 25.08
CA GLU A 39 -20.65 -23.01 25.81
C GLU A 39 -21.92 -22.41 25.17
N VAL A 40 -21.77 -21.20 24.58
CA VAL A 40 -22.91 -20.46 24.01
C VAL A 40 -23.24 -20.92 22.59
N PHE A 41 -22.21 -21.17 21.75
CA PHE A 41 -22.41 -21.45 20.33
C PHE A 41 -22.12 -22.90 19.92
N GLY A 42 -21.57 -23.73 20.81
CA GLY A 42 -21.25 -25.13 20.51
C GLY A 42 -20.23 -25.34 19.41
N VAL A 43 -19.50 -24.30 19.03
CA VAL A 43 -18.47 -24.33 17.97
C VAL A 43 -17.09 -24.27 18.62
N ASP A 44 -16.26 -25.25 18.28
CA ASP A 44 -14.88 -25.28 18.72
C ASP A 44 -14.12 -24.07 18.18
N ILE A 45 -13.65 -23.24 19.09
CA ILE A 45 -12.91 -22.03 18.78
C ILE A 45 -11.66 -22.30 17.96
N TYR A 46 -11.00 -23.43 18.19
CA TYR A 46 -9.80 -23.79 17.45
C TYR A 46 -10.08 -23.97 15.97
N ILE A 47 -11.28 -24.47 15.61
CA ILE A 47 -11.70 -24.59 14.21
C ILE A 47 -11.79 -23.20 13.57
N ILE A 48 -12.40 -22.23 14.26
CA ILE A 48 -12.53 -20.86 13.77
C ILE A 48 -11.15 -20.23 13.59
N LEU A 49 -10.25 -20.38 14.56
CA LEU A 49 -8.88 -19.85 14.48
C LEU A 49 -8.11 -20.46 13.31
N TRP A 50 -8.22 -21.77 13.08
CA TRP A 50 -7.57 -22.43 11.95
C TRP A 50 -8.11 -21.97 10.61
N VAL A 51 -9.42 -21.76 10.49
CA VAL A 51 -10.05 -21.22 9.28
C VAL A 51 -9.55 -19.81 9.00
N VAL A 52 -9.51 -18.94 10.01
CA VAL A 52 -8.99 -17.56 9.86
C VAL A 52 -7.52 -17.55 9.46
N LEU A 53 -6.70 -18.37 10.11
CA LEU A 53 -5.28 -18.50 9.75
C LEU A 53 -5.09 -19.03 8.33
N GLY A 54 -5.89 -20.01 7.94
CA GLY A 54 -5.90 -20.55 6.57
C GLY A 54 -6.24 -19.50 5.52
N LEU A 55 -7.26 -18.66 5.78
CA LEU A 55 -7.64 -17.57 4.88
C LEU A 55 -6.56 -16.50 4.80
N VAL A 56 -5.93 -16.15 5.91
CA VAL A 56 -4.80 -15.20 5.93
C VAL A 56 -3.64 -15.77 5.13
N PHE A 57 -3.31 -17.04 5.32
CA PHE A 57 -2.23 -17.70 4.57
C PHE A 57 -2.54 -17.75 3.06
N LEU A 58 -3.76 -18.12 2.68
CA LEU A 58 -4.19 -18.14 1.28
C LEU A 58 -4.07 -16.76 0.62
N ASN A 59 -4.53 -15.72 1.32
CA ASN A 59 -4.39 -14.35 0.85
C ASN A 59 -2.92 -13.97 0.62
N HIS A 60 -2.03 -14.41 1.49
CA HIS A 60 -0.59 -14.19 1.35
C HIS A 60 -0.01 -14.88 0.11
N VAL A 61 -0.38 -16.13 -0.12
CA VAL A 61 0.06 -16.88 -1.31
C VAL A 61 -0.40 -16.16 -2.58
N ILE A 62 -1.65 -15.71 -2.62
CA ILE A 62 -2.19 -14.96 -3.76
C ILE A 62 -1.38 -13.67 -4.00
N VAL A 63 -1.09 -12.89 -2.96
CA VAL A 63 -0.32 -11.64 -3.08
C VAL A 63 1.10 -11.92 -3.59
N ILE A 64 1.76 -12.98 -3.10
CA ILE A 64 3.09 -13.38 -3.59
C ILE A 64 3.03 -13.75 -5.07
N MET A 65 2.06 -14.55 -5.49
CA MET A 65 1.90 -14.96 -6.90
C MET A 65 1.64 -13.77 -7.83
N LEU A 66 0.98 -12.73 -7.33
CA LEU A 66 0.65 -11.54 -8.10
C LEU A 66 1.70 -10.44 -8.02
N ARG A 67 2.72 -10.64 -7.20
CA ARG A 67 3.78 -9.65 -6.93
C ARG A 67 4.40 -9.08 -8.19
N ASP A 68 4.79 -9.95 -9.12
CA ASP A 68 5.46 -9.52 -10.34
C ASP A 68 4.55 -8.66 -11.22
N LYS A 69 3.28 -9.06 -11.36
CA LYS A 69 2.30 -8.24 -12.10
C LYS A 69 2.09 -6.89 -11.46
N TYR A 70 2.08 -6.83 -10.13
CA TYR A 70 1.91 -5.60 -9.39
C TYR A 70 3.13 -4.68 -9.55
N GLU A 71 4.34 -5.23 -9.48
CA GLU A 71 5.60 -4.50 -9.62
C GLU A 71 5.68 -3.77 -10.97
N TYR A 72 5.37 -4.44 -12.06
CA TYR A 72 5.44 -3.86 -13.40
C TYR A 72 4.31 -2.90 -13.74
N ASN A 73 3.16 -3.05 -13.10
CA ASN A 73 1.98 -2.22 -13.39
C ASN A 73 1.82 -1.01 -12.47
N THR A 74 2.67 -0.89 -11.43
CA THR A 74 2.63 0.24 -10.49
C THR A 74 3.89 1.06 -10.65
N PHE A 75 3.75 2.23 -11.30
CA PHE A 75 4.86 3.14 -11.56
C PHE A 75 4.37 4.59 -11.59
N PHE A 76 5.28 5.51 -11.40
CA PHE A 76 5.07 6.88 -11.81
C PHE A 76 6.03 7.25 -12.94
N GLU A 77 5.61 8.16 -13.78
CA GLU A 77 6.36 8.65 -14.92
C GLU A 77 6.21 10.17 -15.01
N ILE A 78 7.33 10.85 -15.17
CA ILE A 78 7.38 12.28 -15.40
C ILE A 78 8.02 12.48 -16.78
N THR A 79 7.28 13.10 -17.67
CA THR A 79 7.73 13.58 -18.97
C THR A 79 7.82 15.10 -18.90
N ASP A 80 8.22 15.76 -19.99
CA ASP A 80 8.31 17.21 -20.05
C ASP A 80 6.95 17.91 -19.97
N GLU A 81 5.85 17.20 -20.20
CA GLU A 81 4.51 17.78 -20.26
C GLU A 81 3.57 17.25 -19.18
N HIS A 82 3.76 16.00 -18.73
CA HIS A 82 2.79 15.38 -17.82
C HIS A 82 3.45 14.52 -16.73
N PHE A 83 2.75 14.45 -15.60
CA PHE A 83 2.92 13.47 -14.56
C PHE A 83 1.91 12.34 -14.76
N LYS A 84 2.38 11.11 -14.87
CA LYS A 84 1.56 9.89 -14.99
C LYS A 84 1.77 9.00 -13.78
N LEU A 85 0.68 8.60 -13.13
CA LEU A 85 0.68 7.62 -12.06
C LEU A 85 -0.15 6.41 -12.51
N ALA A 86 0.48 5.26 -12.62
CA ALA A 86 -0.20 3.99 -12.82
C ALA A 86 -0.16 3.20 -11.51
N SER A 87 -1.30 2.70 -11.09
CA SER A 87 -1.40 1.82 -9.91
C SER A 87 -2.37 0.70 -10.20
N THR A 88 -2.08 -0.46 -9.62
CA THR A 88 -2.96 -1.63 -9.71
C THR A 88 -3.46 -1.95 -8.31
N SER A 89 -4.78 -2.11 -8.16
CA SER A 89 -5.35 -2.57 -6.91
C SER A 89 -5.04 -4.04 -6.72
N ILE A 90 -4.52 -4.41 -5.53
CA ILE A 90 -4.22 -5.81 -5.17
C ILE A 90 -5.50 -6.63 -5.12
N TYR A 91 -6.60 -6.04 -4.69
CA TYR A 91 -7.86 -6.77 -4.49
C TYR A 91 -8.73 -6.87 -5.73
N THR A 92 -8.74 -5.82 -6.56
CA THR A 92 -9.66 -5.75 -7.70
C THR A 92 -8.99 -6.01 -9.04
N PHE A 93 -7.66 -6.10 -9.06
CA PHE A 93 -6.85 -6.26 -10.28
C PHE A 93 -7.05 -5.16 -11.33
N PHE A 94 -7.81 -4.12 -11.02
CA PHE A 94 -8.00 -3.01 -11.92
C PHE A 94 -6.76 -2.13 -11.94
N LYS A 95 -6.30 -1.81 -13.13
CA LYS A 95 -5.26 -0.82 -13.37
C LYS A 95 -5.90 0.56 -13.41
N LEU A 96 -5.47 1.44 -12.53
CA LEU A 96 -5.83 2.84 -12.53
C LEU A 96 -4.67 3.64 -13.09
N GLU A 97 -4.90 4.38 -14.15
CA GLU A 97 -3.94 5.34 -14.69
C GLU A 97 -4.48 6.75 -14.51
N LYS A 98 -3.68 7.61 -13.89
CA LYS A 98 -3.96 9.03 -13.72
C LYS A 98 -2.87 9.82 -14.41
N VAL A 99 -3.28 10.78 -15.22
CA VAL A 99 -2.37 11.66 -15.94
C VAL A 99 -2.74 13.10 -15.63
N ALA A 100 -1.77 13.88 -15.17
CA ALA A 100 -1.94 15.30 -14.90
C ALA A 100 -0.89 16.10 -15.67
N PRO A 101 -1.26 17.17 -16.38
CA PRO A 101 -0.31 18.09 -16.96
C PRO A 101 0.56 18.70 -15.87
N LEU A 102 1.87 18.85 -16.10
CA LEU A 102 2.80 19.41 -15.09
C LEU A 102 2.38 20.80 -14.64
N ARG A 103 1.87 21.62 -15.55
CA ARG A 103 1.37 22.97 -15.26
C ARG A 103 0.19 23.02 -14.28
N ASN A 104 -0.48 21.88 -14.05
CA ASN A 104 -1.61 21.79 -13.12
C ASN A 104 -1.16 21.35 -11.72
N ILE A 105 0.12 21.08 -11.51
CA ILE A 105 0.66 20.76 -10.18
C ILE A 105 0.72 22.06 -9.39
N LEU A 106 -0.04 22.13 -8.30
CA LEU A 106 -0.12 23.33 -7.44
C LEU A 106 0.83 23.23 -6.24
N ASP A 107 0.87 22.07 -5.63
CA ASP A 107 1.70 21.79 -4.47
C ASP A 107 1.97 20.28 -4.32
N TYR A 108 2.90 19.95 -3.45
CA TYR A 108 3.11 18.57 -3.04
C TYR A 108 3.38 18.48 -1.53
N THR A 109 3.08 17.33 -0.97
CA THR A 109 3.31 17.03 0.44
C THR A 109 4.05 15.71 0.58
N ILE A 110 5.14 15.70 1.34
CA ILE A 110 5.90 14.50 1.68
C ILE A 110 5.58 14.15 3.13
N ARG A 111 5.17 12.91 3.37
CA ARG A 111 4.85 12.41 4.72
C ARG A 111 5.51 11.06 4.96
N GLN A 112 5.88 10.84 6.20
CA GLN A 112 6.40 9.56 6.65
C GLN A 112 5.76 9.22 8.00
N ASN A 113 5.14 8.06 8.12
CA ASN A 113 4.66 7.55 9.39
C ASN A 113 5.72 6.63 10.05
N ILE A 114 5.47 6.22 11.29
CA ILE A 114 6.41 5.39 12.06
C ILE A 114 6.75 4.09 11.33
N LEU A 115 5.76 3.43 10.72
CA LEU A 115 5.97 2.19 9.98
C LEU A 115 6.72 2.42 8.67
N SER A 116 6.32 3.43 7.90
CA SER A 116 7.00 3.75 6.64
C SER A 116 8.44 4.20 6.86
N LYS A 117 8.75 4.79 8.03
CA LYS A 117 10.11 5.14 8.44
C LYS A 117 11.00 3.89 8.57
N LYS A 118 10.46 2.81 9.14
CA LYS A 118 11.19 1.53 9.27
C LYS A 118 11.57 0.93 7.90
N PHE A 119 10.73 1.14 6.89
CA PHE A 119 10.97 0.65 5.53
C PHE A 119 11.65 1.69 4.60
N ASN A 120 12.03 2.87 5.12
CA ASN A 120 12.58 3.98 4.32
C ASN A 120 11.67 4.37 3.14
N ILE A 121 10.36 4.38 3.39
CA ILE A 121 9.32 4.70 2.41
C ILE A 121 8.69 6.04 2.77
N TYR A 122 8.43 6.86 1.78
CA TYR A 122 7.79 8.16 1.89
C TYR A 122 6.49 8.17 1.10
N LYS A 123 5.44 8.70 1.68
CA LYS A 123 4.18 8.97 0.98
C LYS A 123 4.25 10.38 0.40
N ILE A 124 4.13 10.48 -0.92
CA ILE A 124 4.03 11.75 -1.63
C ILE A 124 2.57 11.93 -2.05
N SER A 125 2.08 13.13 -1.89
CA SER A 125 0.77 13.54 -2.38
C SER A 125 0.96 14.80 -3.21
N ILE A 126 0.66 14.70 -4.49
CA ILE A 126 0.71 15.81 -5.46
C ILE A 126 -0.72 16.33 -5.64
N ASN A 127 -0.90 17.62 -5.48
CA ASN A 127 -2.17 18.30 -5.68
C ASN A 127 -2.18 18.96 -7.06
N THR A 128 -3.15 18.59 -7.87
CA THR A 128 -3.31 19.11 -9.25
C THR A 128 -4.47 20.09 -9.36
N GLY A 129 -5.02 20.56 -8.24
CA GLY A 129 -6.20 21.41 -8.21
C GLY A 129 -7.52 20.65 -8.41
N SER A 130 -7.56 19.67 -9.30
CA SER A 130 -8.72 18.82 -9.54
C SER A 130 -8.73 17.56 -8.66
N GLU A 131 -7.56 16.99 -8.37
CA GLU A 131 -7.43 15.78 -7.58
C GLU A 131 -6.08 15.72 -6.84
N LYS A 132 -6.01 14.82 -5.85
CA LYS A 132 -4.76 14.50 -5.15
C LYS A 132 -4.24 13.15 -5.63
N LEU A 133 -3.01 13.13 -6.13
CA LEU A 133 -2.28 11.95 -6.56
C LEU A 133 -1.37 11.49 -5.44
N GLY A 134 -1.71 10.39 -4.78
CA GLY A 134 -0.92 9.86 -3.66
C GLY A 134 -0.20 8.57 -4.05
N PHE A 135 1.10 8.49 -3.77
CA PHE A 135 1.91 7.29 -4.01
C PHE A 135 3.08 7.19 -3.03
N TYR A 136 3.76 6.05 -3.02
CA TYR A 136 4.89 5.82 -2.14
C TYR A 136 6.18 5.74 -2.96
N VAL A 137 7.26 6.28 -2.41
CA VAL A 137 8.60 6.25 -3.02
C VAL A 137 9.64 5.82 -1.99
N SER A 138 10.75 5.27 -2.49
CA SER A 138 11.91 4.95 -1.65
C SER A 138 12.67 6.22 -1.26
N ARG A 139 13.48 6.11 -0.20
CA ARG A 139 14.41 7.18 0.18
C ARG A 139 15.36 7.57 -0.95
N LYS A 140 15.77 6.61 -1.77
CA LYS A 140 16.71 6.87 -2.88
C LYS A 140 16.10 7.73 -3.98
N ASP A 141 14.79 7.61 -4.19
CA ASP A 141 14.12 8.30 -5.28
C ASP A 141 13.51 9.64 -4.86
N ILE A 142 13.39 9.89 -3.52
CA ILE A 142 12.71 11.09 -3.02
C ILE A 142 13.47 12.37 -3.35
N GLU A 143 14.77 12.40 -3.12
CA GLU A 143 15.60 13.59 -3.39
C GLU A 143 15.55 13.98 -4.86
N GLN A 144 15.63 12.99 -5.75
CA GLN A 144 15.56 13.20 -7.19
C GLN A 144 14.18 13.71 -7.62
N LEU A 145 13.11 13.16 -7.01
CA LEU A 145 11.74 13.57 -7.30
C LEU A 145 11.44 14.96 -6.72
N GLU A 146 11.93 15.27 -5.53
CA GLU A 146 11.76 16.57 -4.89
C GLU A 146 12.40 17.68 -5.70
N ASN A 147 13.64 17.50 -6.12
CA ASN A 147 14.34 18.47 -6.98
C ASN A 147 13.57 18.72 -8.28
N LEU A 148 13.00 17.66 -8.86
CA LEU A 148 12.24 17.75 -10.10
C LEU A 148 10.90 18.48 -9.89
N LEU A 149 10.19 18.20 -8.77
CA LEU A 149 8.96 18.91 -8.42
C LEU A 149 9.20 20.39 -8.08
N LEU A 150 10.32 20.72 -7.43
CA LEU A 150 10.71 22.11 -7.18
C LEU A 150 10.93 22.86 -8.50
N THR A 151 11.65 22.26 -9.45
CA THR A 151 11.87 22.87 -10.78
C THR A 151 10.58 23.08 -11.57
N ILE A 152 9.53 22.28 -11.32
CA ILE A 152 8.21 22.41 -11.97
C ILE A 152 7.42 23.55 -11.34
N LEU A 153 7.59 23.80 -10.05
CA LEU A 153 6.83 24.80 -9.30
C LEU A 153 7.47 26.19 -9.32
N GLU A 154 8.75 26.33 -9.73
CA GLU A 154 9.42 27.60 -10.02
C GLU A 154 8.98 28.15 -11.38
#